data_e6984e56e33b2bbe019e16d5cab4dd97
#
_entry.id   e6984e56e33b2bbe019e16d5cab4dd97
#
_cell.length_a   1.000
_cell.length_b   1.000
_cell.length_c   1.000
_cell.angle_alpha   90.00
_cell.angle_beta   90.00
_cell.angle_gamma   90.00
#
_symmetry.space_group_name_H-M   'P 1'
#
loop_
_entity.id
_entity.type
_entity.pdbx_description
1 polymer ?
#
loop_
_entity_poly.entity_id
_entity_poly.type
_entity_poly.pdbx_seq_one_letter_code
_entity_poly.pdbx_strand_id
1 'polypeptide(L)'
;MNDKSYAYYPGCSADGTSKEYDASTRAVCETLGMRLVDVPDWNCCGSTPAHTVDRHLSAALSARNLAQSEDLNLNHLITPCPSCLKNTHNAVEHMHDPQFREAVEKLTRRPLRQEHRVTSVLQVLMEEVTTEVIAGRIKKPLKGLKLAAYYGCLMTRPGRSMQFDDDENPTSLDSIMEAAGAAMMPFPFKVECCGGAFGIPRNDVTARLGGRIMSLAKETGADAVVVACPLCQMNLDMRQNQICSKNNLDVNMPVFYYTQLLGLALGVEESKLYFEKLITDPKPVLAKIGKNAPEAAPAVVNKEADA
;
A
#
# COMPACT_ATOMS: atom_id res chain seq x y z
N MET A 1 -23.78 -5.40 -10.28
CA MET A 1 -22.42 -4.96 -9.88
C MET A 1 -22.17 -3.67 -10.63
N ASN A 2 -21.91 -2.57 -9.92
CA ASN A 2 -21.54 -1.32 -10.59
C ASN A 2 -20.16 -1.51 -11.20
N ASP A 3 -20.10 -1.50 -12.52
CA ASP A 3 -18.87 -1.61 -13.30
C ASP A 3 -18.14 -0.25 -13.24
N LYS A 4 -17.65 0.07 -12.02
CA LYS A 4 -16.94 1.33 -11.77
C LYS A 4 -15.55 1.28 -12.41
N SER A 5 -15.26 2.29 -13.22
CA SER A 5 -13.96 2.47 -13.86
C SER A 5 -13.15 3.54 -13.11
N TYR A 6 -11.87 3.28 -12.94
CA TYR A 6 -10.93 4.18 -12.27
C TYR A 6 -9.75 4.47 -13.18
N ALA A 7 -9.27 5.71 -13.18
CA ALA A 7 -7.99 6.04 -13.79
C ALA A 7 -6.88 5.42 -12.91
N TYR A 8 -6.17 4.44 -13.43
CA TYR A 8 -5.14 3.72 -12.69
C TYR A 8 -3.76 4.27 -12.98
N TYR A 9 -3.10 4.73 -11.92
CA TYR A 9 -1.72 5.19 -11.97
C TYR A 9 -0.81 4.22 -11.21
N PRO A 10 -0.12 3.31 -11.92
CA PRO A 10 0.73 2.28 -11.28
C PRO A 10 1.93 2.87 -10.55
N GLY A 11 2.52 3.93 -11.10
CA GLY A 11 3.75 4.54 -10.61
C GLY A 11 5.01 3.78 -10.99
N CYS A 12 6.17 4.42 -10.86
CA CYS A 12 7.45 3.91 -11.36
C CYS A 12 7.92 2.60 -10.70
N SER A 13 7.55 2.35 -9.45
CA SER A 13 7.91 1.10 -8.77
C SER A 13 7.18 -0.11 -9.36
N ALA A 14 5.91 0.05 -9.72
CA ALA A 14 5.09 -1.00 -10.31
C ALA A 14 5.62 -1.43 -11.69
N ASP A 15 6.12 -0.48 -12.47
CA ASP A 15 6.74 -0.77 -13.77
C ASP A 15 8.17 -1.36 -13.63
N GLY A 16 8.84 -1.05 -12.53
CA GLY A 16 10.23 -1.45 -12.25
C GLY A 16 10.38 -2.60 -11.27
N THR A 17 10.55 -2.24 -10.00
CA THR A 17 10.98 -3.15 -8.93
C THR A 17 9.86 -3.90 -8.21
N SER A 18 8.59 -3.56 -8.47
CA SER A 18 7.42 -4.09 -7.74
C SER A 18 6.31 -4.52 -8.70
N LYS A 19 6.69 -5.23 -9.77
CA LYS A 19 5.74 -5.75 -10.78
C LYS A 19 4.72 -6.71 -10.19
N GLU A 20 5.12 -7.46 -9.17
CA GLU A 20 4.26 -8.36 -8.40
C GLU A 20 3.13 -7.60 -7.68
N TYR A 21 3.41 -6.37 -7.22
CA TYR A 21 2.39 -5.54 -6.61
C TYR A 21 1.36 -5.04 -7.63
N ASP A 22 1.80 -4.58 -8.79
CA ASP A 22 0.92 -4.17 -9.88
C ASP A 22 0.06 -5.34 -10.38
N ALA A 23 0.69 -6.47 -10.67
CA ALA A 23 0.00 -7.66 -11.18
C ALA A 23 -1.06 -8.18 -10.19
N SER A 24 -0.70 -8.32 -8.91
CA SER A 24 -1.63 -8.76 -7.88
C SER A 24 -2.75 -7.74 -7.64
N THR A 25 -2.45 -6.44 -7.70
CA THR A 25 -3.46 -5.38 -7.60
C THR A 25 -4.48 -5.47 -8.74
N ARG A 26 -4.03 -5.60 -9.97
CA ARG A 26 -4.92 -5.75 -11.14
C ARG A 26 -5.78 -7.00 -11.04
N ALA A 27 -5.19 -8.12 -10.67
CA ALA A 27 -5.92 -9.39 -10.53
C ALA A 27 -6.99 -9.33 -9.42
N VAL A 28 -6.68 -8.69 -8.30
CA VAL A 28 -7.63 -8.46 -7.20
C VAL A 28 -8.77 -7.55 -7.66
N CYS A 29 -8.44 -6.40 -8.28
CA CYS A 29 -9.44 -5.46 -8.76
C CYS A 29 -10.37 -6.09 -9.79
N GLU A 30 -9.83 -6.82 -10.77
CA GLU A 30 -10.61 -7.57 -11.78
C GLU A 30 -11.55 -8.57 -11.10
N THR A 31 -11.05 -9.38 -10.15
CA THR A 31 -11.84 -10.37 -9.41
C THR A 31 -12.98 -9.71 -8.62
N LEU A 32 -12.76 -8.50 -8.12
CA LEU A 32 -13.76 -7.72 -7.37
C LEU A 32 -14.68 -6.87 -8.24
N GLY A 33 -14.52 -6.91 -9.58
CA GLY A 33 -15.37 -6.18 -10.54
C GLY A 33 -15.02 -4.70 -10.65
N MET A 34 -13.79 -4.32 -10.32
CA MET A 34 -13.27 -2.97 -10.50
C MET A 34 -12.51 -2.89 -11.84
N ARG A 35 -12.87 -1.94 -12.69
CA ARG A 35 -12.19 -1.72 -13.96
C ARG A 35 -11.08 -0.68 -13.81
N LEU A 36 -9.84 -1.11 -13.98
CA LEU A 36 -8.66 -0.24 -14.00
C LEU A 36 -8.37 0.19 -15.44
N VAL A 37 -8.33 1.50 -15.69
CA VAL A 37 -7.97 2.07 -16.98
C VAL A 37 -6.64 2.82 -16.80
N ASP A 38 -5.59 2.32 -17.42
CA ASP A 38 -4.26 2.91 -17.28
C ASP A 38 -4.24 4.36 -17.74
N VAL A 39 -3.67 5.24 -16.91
CA VAL A 39 -3.36 6.61 -17.32
C VAL A 39 -2.36 6.54 -18.46
N PRO A 40 -2.68 7.06 -19.66
CA PRO A 40 -1.77 6.96 -20.80
C PRO A 40 -0.54 7.84 -20.60
N ASP A 41 0.61 7.42 -21.14
CA ASP A 41 1.86 8.20 -21.13
C ASP A 41 2.17 8.85 -19.76
N TRP A 42 1.92 8.14 -18.68
CA TRP A 42 2.18 8.63 -17.34
C TRP A 42 3.70 8.81 -17.08
N ASN A 43 4.03 9.66 -16.12
CA ASN A 43 5.41 9.87 -15.65
C ASN A 43 5.49 9.63 -14.14
N CYS A 44 6.72 9.55 -13.60
CA CYS A 44 6.94 9.49 -12.15
C CYS A 44 6.25 10.68 -11.46
N CYS A 45 5.61 10.44 -10.31
CA CYS A 45 4.95 11.49 -9.54
C CYS A 45 5.90 12.54 -8.96
N GLY A 46 7.22 12.30 -8.98
CA GLY A 46 8.21 13.23 -8.44
C GLY A 46 8.41 13.16 -6.92
N SER A 47 7.82 12.19 -6.26
CA SER A 47 7.78 12.09 -4.80
C SER A 47 9.16 12.02 -4.12
N THR A 48 10.21 11.57 -4.78
CA THR A 48 11.51 11.38 -4.12
C THR A 48 12.51 12.49 -4.46
N PRO A 49 13.03 12.64 -5.68
CA PRO A 49 13.98 13.71 -5.94
C PRO A 49 13.31 15.06 -6.17
N ALA A 50 12.17 15.13 -6.87
CA ALA A 50 11.62 16.39 -7.33
C ALA A 50 11.14 17.28 -6.19
N HIS A 51 10.46 16.75 -5.16
CA HIS A 51 9.95 17.56 -4.06
C HIS A 51 11.06 18.17 -3.17
N THR A 52 12.26 17.59 -3.18
CA THR A 52 13.42 18.13 -2.47
C THR A 52 14.13 19.24 -3.25
N VAL A 53 13.91 19.29 -4.56
CA VAL A 53 14.51 20.30 -5.46
C VAL A 53 13.57 21.49 -5.62
N ASP A 54 12.32 21.25 -6.00
CA ASP A 54 11.32 22.28 -6.23
C ASP A 54 9.89 21.73 -6.08
N ARG A 55 9.08 22.41 -5.28
CA ARG A 55 7.70 21.97 -5.01
C ARG A 55 6.76 22.13 -6.21
N HIS A 56 6.98 23.14 -7.07
CA HIS A 56 6.15 23.34 -8.27
C HIS A 56 6.48 22.27 -9.30
N LEU A 57 7.76 21.91 -9.47
CA LEU A 57 8.17 20.80 -10.32
C LEU A 57 7.53 19.49 -9.86
N SER A 58 7.59 19.21 -8.56
CA SER A 58 6.97 18.00 -7.99
C SER A 58 5.45 17.97 -8.26
N ALA A 59 4.76 19.09 -8.04
CA ALA A 59 3.34 19.20 -8.33
C ALA A 59 3.03 19.09 -9.82
N ALA A 60 3.87 19.69 -10.69
CA ALA A 60 3.70 19.63 -12.15
C ALA A 60 3.79 18.21 -12.69
N LEU A 61 4.71 17.38 -12.15
CA LEU A 61 4.80 15.96 -12.52
C LEU A 61 3.53 15.18 -12.17
N SER A 62 2.95 15.42 -11.00
CA SER A 62 1.68 14.83 -10.60
C SER A 62 0.49 15.39 -11.39
N ALA A 63 0.44 16.72 -11.58
CA ALA A 63 -0.61 17.38 -12.34
C ALA A 63 -0.67 16.91 -13.81
N ARG A 64 0.47 16.61 -14.42
CA ARG A 64 0.51 16.01 -15.77
C ARG A 64 -0.23 14.67 -15.80
N ASN A 65 -0.02 13.80 -14.83
CA ASN A 65 -0.72 12.51 -14.76
C ASN A 65 -2.24 12.70 -14.55
N LEU A 66 -2.64 13.67 -13.72
CA LEU A 66 -4.05 14.03 -13.55
C LEU A 66 -4.67 14.54 -14.85
N ALA A 67 -3.97 15.43 -15.57
CA ALA A 67 -4.44 15.95 -16.85
C ALA A 67 -4.61 14.84 -17.91
N GLN A 68 -3.81 13.79 -17.85
CA GLN A 68 -3.95 12.60 -18.72
C GLN A 68 -5.12 11.72 -18.32
N SER A 69 -5.46 11.63 -17.03
CA SER A 69 -6.67 10.93 -16.62
C SER A 69 -7.96 11.61 -17.11
N GLU A 70 -7.93 12.94 -17.32
CA GLU A 70 -9.05 13.67 -17.94
C GLU A 70 -9.31 13.23 -19.39
N ASP A 71 -8.29 12.81 -20.12
CA ASP A 71 -8.46 12.30 -21.50
C ASP A 71 -9.21 10.96 -21.54
N LEU A 72 -9.27 10.26 -20.41
CA LEU A 72 -10.06 9.05 -20.21
C LEU A 72 -11.51 9.36 -19.79
N ASN A 73 -11.87 10.65 -19.60
CA ASN A 73 -13.10 11.08 -18.93
C ASN A 73 -13.27 10.50 -17.51
N LEU A 74 -12.15 10.27 -16.81
CA LEU A 74 -12.10 9.77 -15.45
C LEU A 74 -11.43 10.81 -14.54
N ASN A 75 -12.11 11.19 -13.47
CA ASN A 75 -11.62 12.13 -12.47
C ASN A 75 -11.26 11.46 -11.12
N HIS A 76 -11.50 10.16 -11.01
CA HIS A 76 -11.05 9.36 -9.86
C HIS A 76 -9.80 8.60 -10.23
N LEU A 77 -8.64 9.11 -9.79
CA LEU A 77 -7.34 8.48 -9.97
C LEU A 77 -7.02 7.62 -8.75
N ILE A 78 -6.70 6.35 -8.99
CA ILE A 78 -6.26 5.44 -7.93
C ILE A 78 -4.83 4.96 -8.18
N THR A 79 -4.09 4.79 -7.10
CA THR A 79 -2.70 4.32 -7.15
C THR A 79 -2.41 3.32 -6.03
N PRO A 80 -1.59 2.29 -6.27
CA PRO A 80 -1.19 1.35 -5.23
C PRO A 80 -0.08 1.90 -4.31
N CYS A 81 0.69 2.90 -4.78
CA CYS A 81 1.87 3.41 -4.08
C CYS A 81 1.53 4.60 -3.17
N PRO A 82 1.75 4.53 -1.83
CA PRO A 82 1.49 5.65 -0.92
C PRO A 82 2.31 6.91 -1.21
N SER A 83 3.52 6.76 -1.74
CA SER A 83 4.32 7.91 -2.15
C SER A 83 3.72 8.64 -3.36
N CYS A 84 3.19 7.88 -4.33
CA CYS A 84 2.45 8.45 -5.45
C CYS A 84 1.14 9.09 -4.99
N LEU A 85 0.39 8.39 -4.13
CA LEU A 85 -0.84 8.90 -3.53
C LEU A 85 -0.59 10.25 -2.86
N LYS A 86 0.34 10.30 -1.91
CA LYS A 86 0.66 11.52 -1.14
C LYS A 86 1.10 12.66 -2.04
N ASN A 87 1.97 12.41 -3.00
CA ASN A 87 2.49 13.48 -3.86
C ASN A 87 1.43 14.03 -4.82
N THR A 88 0.59 13.15 -5.38
CA THR A 88 -0.51 13.55 -6.26
C THR A 88 -1.61 14.25 -5.49
N HIS A 89 -1.94 13.77 -4.28
CA HIS A 89 -2.89 14.44 -3.39
C HIS A 89 -2.43 15.83 -3.00
N ASN A 90 -1.17 15.99 -2.58
CA ASN A 90 -0.58 17.29 -2.28
C ASN A 90 -0.64 18.25 -3.49
N ALA A 91 -0.43 17.74 -4.72
CA ALA A 91 -0.54 18.56 -5.91
C ALA A 91 -1.97 19.10 -6.08
N VAL A 92 -2.99 18.26 -5.90
CA VAL A 92 -4.40 18.68 -5.93
C VAL A 92 -4.67 19.75 -4.87
N GLU A 93 -4.27 19.51 -3.62
CA GLU A 93 -4.48 20.46 -2.51
C GLU A 93 -3.81 21.83 -2.77
N HIS A 94 -2.54 21.82 -3.17
CA HIS A 94 -1.80 23.06 -3.41
C HIS A 94 -2.33 23.84 -4.62
N MET A 95 -2.91 23.17 -5.60
CA MET A 95 -3.52 23.82 -6.77
C MET A 95 -4.86 24.54 -6.47
N HIS A 96 -5.37 24.46 -5.24
CA HIS A 96 -6.43 25.37 -4.78
C HIS A 96 -5.94 26.84 -4.63
N ASP A 97 -4.61 27.03 -4.43
CA ASP A 97 -4.00 28.37 -4.50
C ASP A 97 -3.85 28.79 -5.97
N PRO A 98 -4.48 29.92 -6.41
CA PRO A 98 -4.44 30.33 -7.81
C PRO A 98 -3.02 30.63 -8.32
N GLN A 99 -2.13 31.17 -7.49
CA GLN A 99 -0.75 31.51 -7.88
C GLN A 99 0.07 30.23 -8.06
N PHE A 100 -0.09 29.28 -7.14
CA PHE A 100 0.56 27.98 -7.25
C PHE A 100 0.08 27.21 -8.49
N ARG A 101 -1.23 27.21 -8.73
CA ARG A 101 -1.86 26.60 -9.89
C ARG A 101 -1.32 27.18 -11.19
N GLU A 102 -1.28 28.49 -11.33
CA GLU A 102 -0.75 29.16 -12.53
C GLU A 102 0.71 28.75 -12.81
N ALA A 103 1.55 28.67 -11.76
CA ALA A 103 2.94 28.24 -11.89
C ALA A 103 3.05 26.78 -12.37
N VAL A 104 2.22 25.87 -11.83
CA VAL A 104 2.18 24.48 -12.23
C VAL A 104 1.68 24.31 -13.66
N GLU A 105 0.61 25.00 -14.04
CA GLU A 105 0.04 24.96 -15.40
C GLU A 105 1.00 25.51 -16.46
N LYS A 106 1.83 26.50 -16.12
CA LYS A 106 2.93 26.95 -16.99
C LYS A 106 3.96 25.87 -17.25
N LEU A 107 4.29 25.08 -16.23
CA LEU A 107 5.25 23.96 -16.35
C LEU A 107 4.68 22.79 -17.17
N THR A 108 3.43 22.42 -16.92
CA THR A 108 2.78 21.33 -17.64
C THR A 108 2.33 21.71 -19.04
N ARG A 109 2.20 23.00 -19.32
CA ARG A 109 1.58 23.58 -20.54
C ARG A 109 0.15 23.08 -20.78
N ARG A 110 -0.50 22.66 -19.70
CA ARG A 110 -1.84 22.08 -19.75
C ARG A 110 -2.58 22.41 -18.44
N PRO A 111 -3.77 23.07 -18.51
CA PRO A 111 -4.59 23.32 -17.34
C PRO A 111 -5.30 22.04 -16.91
N LEU A 112 -5.56 21.89 -15.62
CA LEU A 112 -6.51 20.92 -15.10
C LEU A 112 -7.93 21.45 -15.23
N ARG A 113 -8.81 20.68 -15.85
CA ARG A 113 -10.19 21.07 -16.21
C ARG A 113 -11.22 20.62 -15.18
N GLN A 114 -10.89 19.60 -14.39
CA GLN A 114 -11.81 18.95 -13.45
C GLN A 114 -11.22 18.94 -12.03
N GLU A 115 -12.09 18.80 -11.05
CA GLU A 115 -11.68 18.36 -9.72
C GLU A 115 -11.34 16.88 -9.74
N HIS A 116 -10.22 16.53 -9.15
CA HIS A 116 -9.74 15.16 -9.08
C HIS A 116 -9.86 14.58 -7.68
N ARG A 117 -10.44 13.40 -7.60
CA ARG A 117 -10.33 12.54 -6.43
C ARG A 117 -9.12 11.62 -6.60
N VAL A 118 -8.23 11.63 -5.61
CA VAL A 118 -7.03 10.77 -5.63
C VAL A 118 -7.06 9.89 -4.38
N THR A 119 -7.07 8.57 -4.58
CA THR A 119 -7.14 7.62 -3.47
C THR A 119 -6.16 6.44 -3.67
N SER A 120 -5.91 5.70 -2.60
CA SER A 120 -5.24 4.41 -2.72
C SER A 120 -6.20 3.32 -3.19
N VAL A 121 -5.65 2.24 -3.74
CA VAL A 121 -6.44 1.02 -4.00
C VAL A 121 -7.03 0.47 -2.70
N LEU A 122 -6.26 0.51 -1.60
CA LEU A 122 -6.73 0.08 -0.28
C LEU A 122 -7.97 0.86 0.16
N GLN A 123 -7.96 2.20 -0.01
CA GLN A 123 -9.09 3.06 0.32
C GLN A 123 -10.35 2.69 -0.48
N VAL A 124 -10.22 2.47 -1.78
CA VAL A 124 -11.35 2.05 -2.62
C VAL A 124 -11.90 0.69 -2.19
N LEU A 125 -11.03 -0.25 -1.83
CA LEU A 125 -11.45 -1.55 -1.31
C LEU A 125 -12.26 -1.42 -0.01
N MET A 126 -11.89 -0.49 0.87
CA MET A 126 -12.60 -0.25 2.13
C MET A 126 -13.90 0.51 1.94
N GLU A 127 -13.90 1.60 1.16
CA GLU A 127 -15.02 2.52 1.06
C GLU A 127 -16.08 2.10 0.03
N GLU A 128 -15.66 1.44 -1.06
CA GLU A 128 -16.53 1.21 -2.19
C GLU A 128 -16.83 -0.28 -2.45
N VAL A 129 -15.88 -1.18 -2.12
CA VAL A 129 -16.10 -2.64 -2.24
C VAL A 129 -16.63 -3.20 -0.93
N THR A 130 -16.10 -2.80 0.18
CA THR A 130 -16.34 -3.19 1.57
C THR A 130 -15.81 -4.59 1.96
N THR A 131 -15.51 -4.75 3.23
CA THR A 131 -14.99 -6.00 3.80
C THR A 131 -16.01 -7.15 3.71
N GLU A 132 -17.31 -6.85 3.78
CA GLU A 132 -18.39 -7.85 3.67
C GLU A 132 -18.44 -8.45 2.25
N VAL A 133 -18.30 -7.61 1.23
CA VAL A 133 -18.26 -8.08 -0.16
C VAL A 133 -16.99 -8.89 -0.41
N ILE A 134 -15.85 -8.45 0.13
CA ILE A 134 -14.59 -9.19 0.05
C ILE A 134 -14.75 -10.55 0.70
N ALA A 135 -15.22 -10.62 1.96
CA ALA A 135 -15.43 -11.86 2.69
C ALA A 135 -16.36 -12.84 1.96
N GLY A 136 -17.43 -12.32 1.35
CA GLY A 136 -18.37 -13.13 0.55
C GLY A 136 -17.76 -13.71 -0.75
N ARG A 137 -16.60 -13.23 -1.19
CA ARG A 137 -15.88 -13.70 -2.39
C ARG A 137 -14.66 -14.56 -2.12
N ILE A 138 -14.30 -14.74 -0.85
CA ILE A 138 -13.15 -15.57 -0.46
C ILE A 138 -13.40 -17.03 -0.83
N LYS A 139 -12.48 -17.61 -1.58
CA LYS A 139 -12.49 -19.03 -2.01
C LYS A 139 -11.52 -19.90 -1.21
N LYS A 140 -10.39 -19.31 -0.80
CA LYS A 140 -9.31 -19.99 -0.07
C LYS A 140 -8.94 -19.16 1.17
N PRO A 141 -9.70 -19.26 2.29
CA PRO A 141 -9.42 -18.46 3.47
C PRO A 141 -7.98 -18.66 3.97
N LEU A 142 -7.34 -17.56 4.38
CA LEU A 142 -5.95 -17.54 4.89
C LEU A 142 -5.84 -18.07 6.33
N LYS A 143 -6.76 -18.92 6.77
CA LYS A 143 -6.76 -19.53 8.11
C LYS A 143 -5.43 -20.22 8.39
N GLY A 144 -4.86 -19.92 9.56
CA GLY A 144 -3.56 -20.44 9.99
C GLY A 144 -2.40 -19.45 9.78
N LEU A 145 -2.60 -18.35 9.04
CA LEU A 145 -1.61 -17.27 8.95
C LEU A 145 -1.81 -16.24 10.05
N LYS A 146 -0.70 -15.83 10.66
CA LYS A 146 -0.59 -14.72 11.61
C LYS A 146 0.18 -13.59 10.95
N LEU A 147 -0.44 -12.43 10.78
CA LEU A 147 0.11 -11.32 10.02
C LEU A 147 0.31 -10.08 10.89
N ALA A 148 1.41 -9.35 10.67
CA ALA A 148 1.61 -8.00 11.19
C ALA A 148 1.32 -7.00 10.08
N ALA A 149 0.33 -6.10 10.25
CA ALA A 149 0.01 -5.08 9.27
C ALA A 149 0.95 -3.88 9.39
N TYR A 150 1.62 -3.54 8.28
CA TYR A 150 2.53 -2.42 8.23
C TYR A 150 2.16 -1.47 7.09
N TYR A 151 1.58 -0.33 7.44
CA TYR A 151 1.09 0.69 6.50
C TYR A 151 2.22 1.57 5.96
N GLY A 152 3.27 1.75 6.78
CA GLY A 152 4.27 2.76 6.53
C GLY A 152 3.75 4.19 6.78
N CYS A 153 4.60 5.19 6.52
CA CYS A 153 4.38 6.55 7.00
C CYS A 153 3.53 7.46 6.09
N LEU A 154 3.18 7.04 4.86
CA LEU A 154 2.54 7.94 3.88
C LEU A 154 1.11 7.54 3.48
N MET A 155 0.61 6.39 3.94
CA MET A 155 -0.73 5.91 3.57
C MET A 155 -1.82 6.75 4.25
N THR A 156 -1.65 7.04 5.54
CA THR A 156 -2.65 7.69 6.39
C THR A 156 -2.21 9.07 6.90
N ARG A 157 -0.93 9.46 6.70
CA ARG A 157 -0.37 10.71 7.25
C ARG A 157 -0.05 11.76 6.20
N PRO A 158 -0.32 13.05 6.52
CA PRO A 158 -1.01 13.56 7.70
C PRO A 158 -2.53 13.33 7.61
N GLY A 159 -3.17 12.96 8.72
CA GLY A 159 -4.56 12.54 8.76
C GLY A 159 -5.53 13.58 8.20
N ARG A 160 -5.29 14.87 8.50
CA ARG A 160 -6.15 15.97 8.00
C ARG A 160 -6.16 16.10 6.46
N SER A 161 -5.06 15.70 5.79
CA SER A 161 -4.93 15.76 4.33
C SER A 161 -5.39 14.45 3.70
N MET A 162 -4.93 13.31 4.20
CA MET A 162 -5.23 12.01 3.59
C MET A 162 -6.67 11.56 3.81
N GLN A 163 -7.29 11.94 4.93
CA GLN A 163 -8.69 11.66 5.29
C GLN A 163 -9.09 10.19 5.07
N PHE A 164 -8.17 9.29 5.39
CA PHE A 164 -8.36 7.86 5.25
C PHE A 164 -7.73 7.13 6.42
N ASP A 165 -8.54 6.38 7.17
CA ASP A 165 -8.15 5.61 8.35
C ASP A 165 -7.52 6.46 9.46
N ASP A 166 -7.23 5.87 10.60
CA ASP A 166 -6.54 6.53 11.71
C ASP A 166 -5.06 6.74 11.36
N ASP A 167 -4.51 7.93 11.63
CA ASP A 167 -3.13 8.25 11.27
C ASP A 167 -2.09 7.75 12.27
N GLU A 168 -2.51 7.25 13.44
CA GLU A 168 -1.64 6.64 14.45
C GLU A 168 -1.86 5.12 14.58
N ASN A 169 -3.11 4.66 14.50
CA ASN A 169 -3.46 3.23 14.63
C ASN A 169 -4.44 2.78 13.55
N PRO A 170 -4.05 2.79 12.26
CA PRO A 170 -4.93 2.38 11.17
C PRO A 170 -5.34 0.91 11.28
N THR A 171 -6.53 0.60 10.75
CA THR A 171 -7.14 -0.73 10.82
C THR A 171 -7.63 -1.28 9.48
N SER A 172 -7.62 -0.48 8.42
CA SER A 172 -8.13 -0.89 7.10
C SER A 172 -7.42 -2.12 6.52
N LEU A 173 -6.09 -2.17 6.63
CA LEU A 173 -5.31 -3.31 6.14
C LEU A 173 -5.54 -4.56 6.99
N ASP A 174 -5.66 -4.39 8.31
CA ASP A 174 -6.03 -5.47 9.23
C ASP A 174 -7.40 -6.03 8.85
N SER A 175 -8.40 -5.17 8.68
CA SER A 175 -9.78 -5.55 8.35
C SER A 175 -9.88 -6.34 7.04
N ILE A 176 -9.12 -5.94 6.00
CA ILE A 176 -9.08 -6.69 4.73
C ILE A 176 -8.46 -8.07 4.92
N MET A 177 -7.37 -8.18 5.69
CA MET A 177 -6.71 -9.46 5.92
C MET A 177 -7.55 -10.38 6.82
N GLU A 178 -8.25 -9.83 7.80
CA GLU A 178 -9.23 -10.56 8.62
C GLU A 178 -10.40 -11.06 7.77
N ALA A 179 -10.94 -10.21 6.88
CA ALA A 179 -11.97 -10.62 5.92
C ALA A 179 -11.47 -11.74 4.98
N ALA A 180 -10.18 -11.77 4.68
CA ALA A 180 -9.54 -12.85 3.93
C ALA A 180 -9.28 -14.11 4.80
N GLY A 181 -9.52 -14.05 6.12
CA GLY A 181 -9.42 -15.18 7.03
C GLY A 181 -8.07 -15.33 7.75
N ALA A 182 -7.18 -14.35 7.69
CA ALA A 182 -5.94 -14.32 8.44
C ALA A 182 -6.16 -13.85 9.89
N ALA A 183 -5.24 -14.20 10.80
CA ALA A 183 -5.20 -13.65 12.14
C ALA A 183 -4.25 -12.46 12.20
N MET A 184 -4.73 -11.29 12.61
CA MET A 184 -3.90 -10.11 12.75
C MET A 184 -3.26 -10.06 14.12
N MET A 185 -1.94 -9.87 14.15
CA MET A 185 -1.17 -9.76 15.37
C MET A 185 -1.13 -8.31 15.84
N PRO A 186 -1.23 -8.02 17.14
CA PRO A 186 -1.06 -6.67 17.67
C PRO A 186 0.32 -6.11 17.29
N PHE A 187 0.34 -5.10 16.43
CA PHE A 187 1.59 -4.56 15.89
C PHE A 187 1.60 -3.03 16.01
N PRO A 188 2.24 -2.47 17.06
CA PRO A 188 2.21 -1.02 17.32
C PRO A 188 3.02 -0.17 16.34
N PHE A 189 3.92 -0.76 15.52
CA PHE A 189 4.74 -0.02 14.55
C PHE A 189 4.10 0.09 13.16
N LYS A 190 2.78 0.08 13.08
CA LYS A 190 2.01 0.13 11.82
C LYS A 190 2.41 1.30 10.90
N VAL A 191 2.70 2.46 11.49
CA VAL A 191 2.95 3.72 10.76
C VAL A 191 4.36 4.28 10.93
N GLU A 192 5.27 3.51 11.55
CA GLU A 192 6.69 3.88 11.67
C GLU A 192 7.36 3.95 10.29
N CYS A 193 8.47 4.67 10.19
CA CYS A 193 9.17 4.80 8.91
C CYS A 193 10.18 3.67 8.69
N CYS A 194 10.12 3.01 7.53
CA CYS A 194 11.10 2.00 7.10
C CYS A 194 12.43 2.58 6.59
N GLY A 195 12.57 3.89 6.56
CA GLY A 195 13.69 4.59 5.94
C GLY A 195 13.43 5.06 4.50
N GLY A 196 12.29 4.68 3.88
CA GLY A 196 11.89 5.19 2.57
C GLY A 196 13.00 5.10 1.52
N ALA A 197 13.33 6.23 0.89
CA ALA A 197 14.36 6.33 -0.15
C ALA A 197 15.81 6.26 0.36
N PHE A 198 16.05 6.19 1.68
CA PHE A 198 17.40 6.09 2.24
C PHE A 198 18.09 4.74 2.02
N GLY A 199 17.40 3.76 1.46
CA GLY A 199 17.95 2.42 1.24
C GLY A 199 19.25 2.37 0.44
N ILE A 200 19.53 3.37 -0.42
CA ILE A 200 20.80 3.49 -1.16
C ILE A 200 21.73 4.50 -0.47
N PRO A 201 21.37 5.78 -0.30
CA PRO A 201 22.31 6.79 0.19
C PRO A 201 22.67 6.62 1.67
N ARG A 202 21.79 6.06 2.47
CA ARG A 202 21.96 5.87 3.92
C ARG A 202 21.39 4.53 4.38
N ASN A 203 22.00 3.45 3.90
CA ASN A 203 21.56 2.09 4.23
C ASN A 203 21.69 1.74 5.72
N ASP A 204 22.53 2.48 6.46
CA ASP A 204 22.62 2.40 7.92
C ASP A 204 21.32 2.84 8.60
N VAL A 205 20.70 3.92 8.13
CA VAL A 205 19.41 4.41 8.63
C VAL A 205 18.30 3.39 8.33
N THR A 206 18.22 2.93 7.08
CA THR A 206 17.22 1.94 6.66
C THR A 206 17.35 0.62 7.44
N ALA A 207 18.58 0.15 7.64
CA ALA A 207 18.81 -1.08 8.41
C ALA A 207 18.39 -0.92 9.88
N ARG A 208 18.69 0.21 10.52
CA ARG A 208 18.28 0.49 11.90
C ARG A 208 16.76 0.56 12.05
N LEU A 209 16.09 1.31 11.17
CA LEU A 209 14.64 1.46 11.22
C LEU A 209 13.93 0.15 10.87
N GLY A 210 14.35 -0.52 9.79
CA GLY A 210 13.84 -1.83 9.42
C GLY A 210 14.07 -2.90 10.49
N GLY A 211 15.22 -2.84 11.19
CA GLY A 211 15.51 -3.75 12.30
C GLY A 211 14.51 -3.65 13.44
N ARG A 212 14.12 -2.44 13.83
CA ARG A 212 13.08 -2.23 14.85
C ARG A 212 11.72 -2.80 14.42
N ILE A 213 11.34 -2.57 13.15
CA ILE A 213 10.07 -3.05 12.60
C ILE A 213 10.05 -4.58 12.57
N MET A 214 11.10 -5.21 12.01
CA MET A 214 11.16 -6.67 11.84
C MET A 214 11.33 -7.41 13.17
N SER A 215 12.11 -6.85 14.13
CA SER A 215 12.22 -7.41 15.48
C SER A 215 10.86 -7.47 16.17
N LEU A 216 10.15 -6.34 16.18
CA LEU A 216 8.84 -6.28 16.83
C LEU A 216 7.81 -7.18 16.12
N ALA A 217 7.81 -7.26 14.79
CA ALA A 217 6.93 -8.17 14.07
C ALA A 217 7.19 -9.63 14.47
N LYS A 218 8.46 -10.03 14.64
CA LYS A 218 8.82 -11.37 15.14
C LYS A 218 8.35 -11.58 16.60
N GLU A 219 8.53 -10.58 17.46
CA GLU A 219 8.14 -10.63 18.87
C GLU A 219 6.62 -10.79 19.06
N THR A 220 5.80 -10.22 18.15
CA THR A 220 4.34 -10.42 18.18
C THR A 220 3.91 -11.84 17.79
N GLY A 221 4.82 -12.65 17.32
CA GLY A 221 4.53 -14.01 16.82
C GLY A 221 3.90 -14.03 15.43
N ALA A 222 4.05 -12.96 14.64
CA ALA A 222 3.62 -12.93 13.25
C ALA A 222 4.44 -13.92 12.39
N ASP A 223 3.78 -14.54 11.42
CA ASP A 223 4.42 -15.40 10.42
C ASP A 223 5.00 -14.56 9.26
N ALA A 224 4.39 -13.43 8.97
CA ALA A 224 4.77 -12.52 7.90
C ALA A 224 4.33 -11.08 8.20
N VAL A 225 4.97 -10.14 7.52
CA VAL A 225 4.51 -8.74 7.46
C VAL A 225 3.69 -8.55 6.19
N VAL A 226 2.58 -7.82 6.28
CA VAL A 226 1.77 -7.42 5.12
C VAL A 226 1.83 -5.91 4.93
N VAL A 227 2.10 -5.49 3.68
CA VAL A 227 2.36 -4.08 3.34
C VAL A 227 1.52 -3.59 2.16
N ALA A 228 1.37 -2.27 2.05
CA ALA A 228 0.74 -1.58 0.93
C ALA A 228 1.69 -0.59 0.21
N CYS A 229 3.00 -0.70 0.42
CA CYS A 229 3.97 0.26 -0.10
C CYS A 229 5.17 -0.43 -0.74
N PRO A 230 5.51 -0.11 -2.03
CA PRO A 230 6.68 -0.68 -2.71
C PRO A 230 8.01 -0.41 -2.00
N LEU A 231 8.22 0.80 -1.50
CA LEU A 231 9.44 1.14 -0.77
C LEU A 231 9.56 0.39 0.56
N CYS A 232 8.43 0.16 1.23
CA CYS A 232 8.41 -0.59 2.48
C CYS A 232 8.75 -2.06 2.24
N GLN A 233 8.15 -2.69 1.25
CA GLN A 233 8.45 -4.06 0.87
C GLN A 233 9.93 -4.21 0.49
N MET A 234 10.42 -3.36 -0.39
CA MET A 234 11.83 -3.36 -0.80
C MET A 234 12.79 -3.21 0.39
N ASN A 235 12.47 -2.33 1.33
CA ASN A 235 13.34 -2.11 2.50
C ASN A 235 13.28 -3.27 3.50
N LEU A 236 12.14 -3.92 3.68
CA LEU A 236 11.97 -4.95 4.71
C LEU A 236 12.21 -6.37 4.19
N ASP A 237 11.90 -6.66 2.93
CA ASP A 237 12.13 -7.98 2.31
C ASP A 237 13.49 -8.05 1.61
N MET A 238 13.70 -7.21 0.57
CA MET A 238 14.92 -7.28 -0.24
C MET A 238 16.18 -6.98 0.59
N ARG A 239 16.09 -6.13 1.61
CA ARG A 239 17.22 -5.75 2.47
C ARG A 239 17.26 -6.50 3.80
N GLN A 240 16.43 -7.52 3.97
CA GLN A 240 16.29 -8.21 5.26
C GLN A 240 17.62 -8.77 5.76
N ASN A 241 18.45 -9.35 4.88
CA ASN A 241 19.79 -9.83 5.24
C ASN A 241 20.70 -8.72 5.76
N GLN A 242 20.62 -7.52 5.17
CA GLN A 242 21.38 -6.34 5.64
C GLN A 242 20.86 -5.86 7.00
N ILE A 243 19.54 -5.86 7.18
CA ILE A 243 18.87 -5.53 8.44
C ILE A 243 19.34 -6.48 9.53
N CYS A 244 19.27 -7.78 9.30
CA CYS A 244 19.67 -8.82 10.25
C CYS A 244 21.14 -8.69 10.64
N SER A 245 22.03 -8.57 9.65
CA SER A 245 23.46 -8.44 9.89
C SER A 245 23.84 -7.21 10.72
N LYS A 246 23.24 -6.04 10.41
CA LYS A 246 23.57 -4.78 11.09
C LYS A 246 22.98 -4.65 12.49
N ASN A 247 21.91 -5.39 12.80
CA ASN A 247 21.22 -5.31 14.10
C ASN A 247 21.40 -6.59 14.93
N ASN A 248 22.20 -7.53 14.47
CA ASN A 248 22.37 -8.86 15.10
C ASN A 248 21.03 -9.56 15.35
N LEU A 249 20.15 -9.54 14.32
CA LEU A 249 18.83 -10.16 14.35
C LEU A 249 18.83 -11.47 13.59
N ASP A 250 18.07 -12.42 14.08
CA ASP A 250 17.73 -13.66 13.39
C ASP A 250 16.25 -13.60 12.98
N VAL A 251 15.98 -12.97 11.85
CA VAL A 251 14.63 -12.84 11.26
C VAL A 251 14.68 -13.38 9.84
N ASN A 252 13.75 -14.27 9.54
CA ASN A 252 13.51 -14.79 8.19
C ASN A 252 12.01 -14.80 7.94
N MET A 253 11.45 -13.61 7.71
CA MET A 253 10.01 -13.37 7.65
C MET A 253 9.65 -12.70 6.32
N PRO A 254 8.86 -13.33 5.44
CA PRO A 254 8.49 -12.73 4.17
C PRO A 254 7.61 -11.49 4.38
N VAL A 255 7.74 -10.53 3.45
CA VAL A 255 6.96 -9.30 3.46
C VAL A 255 6.09 -9.27 2.22
N PHE A 256 4.81 -9.59 2.37
CA PHE A 256 3.85 -9.66 1.27
C PHE A 256 3.20 -8.31 1.00
N TYR A 257 2.89 -8.04 -0.24
CA TYR A 257 1.84 -7.07 -0.54
C TYR A 257 0.48 -7.65 -0.17
N TYR A 258 -0.38 -6.83 0.42
CA TYR A 258 -1.73 -7.26 0.83
C TYR A 258 -2.54 -7.83 -0.35
N THR A 259 -2.32 -7.29 -1.57
CA THR A 259 -2.97 -7.77 -2.78
C THR A 259 -2.53 -9.16 -3.20
N GLN A 260 -1.30 -9.59 -2.89
CA GLN A 260 -0.85 -10.96 -3.12
C GLN A 260 -1.64 -11.96 -2.26
N LEU A 261 -1.74 -11.68 -0.95
CA LEU A 261 -2.48 -12.55 -0.03
C LEU A 261 -3.99 -12.50 -0.27
N LEU A 262 -4.54 -11.31 -0.52
CA LEU A 262 -5.94 -11.14 -0.87
C LEU A 262 -6.28 -11.86 -2.18
N GLY A 263 -5.43 -11.74 -3.21
CA GLY A 263 -5.57 -12.44 -4.47
C GLY A 263 -5.58 -13.96 -4.29
N LEU A 264 -4.68 -14.50 -3.47
CA LEU A 264 -4.66 -15.92 -3.12
C LEU A 264 -5.97 -16.34 -2.45
N ALA A 265 -6.45 -15.54 -1.49
CA ALA A 265 -7.71 -15.80 -0.80
C ALA A 265 -8.94 -15.75 -1.74
N LEU A 266 -8.95 -14.83 -2.70
CA LEU A 266 -9.98 -14.73 -3.74
C LEU A 266 -9.90 -15.85 -4.79
N GLY A 267 -8.84 -16.66 -4.78
CA GLY A 267 -8.63 -17.76 -5.71
C GLY A 267 -8.03 -17.33 -7.06
N VAL A 268 -7.30 -16.24 -7.07
CA VAL A 268 -6.44 -15.85 -8.20
C VAL A 268 -5.33 -16.90 -8.36
N GLU A 269 -4.96 -17.22 -9.58
CA GLU A 269 -3.85 -18.13 -9.86
C GLU A 269 -2.53 -17.60 -9.29
N GLU A 270 -1.77 -18.47 -8.61
CA GLU A 270 -0.51 -18.09 -7.96
C GLU A 270 0.52 -17.50 -8.94
N SER A 271 0.50 -17.95 -10.19
CA SER A 271 1.33 -17.41 -11.28
C SER A 271 1.14 -15.90 -11.52
N LYS A 272 -0.05 -15.36 -11.23
CA LYS A 272 -0.38 -13.93 -11.32
C LYS A 272 -0.01 -13.14 -10.04
N LEU A 273 0.34 -13.82 -8.97
CA LEU A 273 0.68 -13.22 -7.68
C LEU A 273 2.19 -13.05 -7.48
N TYR A 274 3.01 -13.72 -8.31
CA TYR A 274 4.46 -13.59 -8.36
C TYR A 274 5.15 -13.76 -6.99
N PHE A 275 4.75 -14.75 -6.21
CA PHE A 275 5.38 -15.03 -4.91
C PHE A 275 6.88 -15.34 -5.02
N GLU A 276 7.33 -15.84 -6.17
CA GLU A 276 8.75 -16.12 -6.46
C GLU A 276 9.62 -14.85 -6.55
N LYS A 277 9.01 -13.65 -6.58
CA LYS A 277 9.73 -12.38 -6.56
C LYS A 277 10.15 -11.93 -5.16
N LEU A 278 9.54 -12.51 -4.11
CA LEU A 278 9.98 -12.23 -2.75
C LEU A 278 11.40 -12.79 -2.55
N ILE A 279 12.24 -12.01 -1.88
CA ILE A 279 13.62 -12.45 -1.57
C ILE A 279 13.63 -13.42 -0.41
N THR A 280 12.79 -13.17 0.59
CA THR A 280 12.56 -14.12 1.68
C THR A 280 11.58 -15.20 1.23
N ASP A 281 11.97 -16.49 1.29
CA ASP A 281 11.14 -17.59 0.79
C ASP A 281 9.76 -17.62 1.45
N PRO A 282 8.66 -17.41 0.69
CA PRO A 282 7.31 -17.39 1.23
C PRO A 282 6.71 -18.77 1.46
N LYS A 283 7.26 -19.82 0.86
CA LYS A 283 6.69 -21.18 0.86
C LYS A 283 6.41 -21.74 2.25
N PRO A 284 7.33 -21.61 3.24
CA PRO A 284 7.07 -22.14 4.59
C PRO A 284 5.87 -21.46 5.26
N VAL A 285 5.66 -20.18 4.97
CA VAL A 285 4.54 -19.40 5.52
C VAL A 285 3.24 -19.75 4.79
N LEU A 286 3.24 -19.78 3.46
CA LEU A 286 2.06 -20.15 2.67
C LEU A 286 1.60 -21.59 2.96
N ALA A 287 2.51 -22.48 3.29
CA ALA A 287 2.19 -23.86 3.69
C ALA A 287 1.42 -23.97 5.03
N LYS A 288 1.29 -22.89 5.80
CA LYS A 288 0.47 -22.85 7.03
C LYS A 288 -1.00 -22.65 6.74
N ILE A 289 -1.36 -22.16 5.56
CA ILE A 289 -2.75 -21.94 5.17
C ILE A 289 -3.53 -23.26 5.23
N GLY A 290 -4.64 -23.23 5.94
CA GLY A 290 -5.50 -24.39 6.16
C GLY A 290 -4.99 -25.42 7.19
N LYS A 291 -3.80 -25.20 7.78
CA LYS A 291 -3.29 -26.05 8.85
C LYS A 291 -3.54 -25.35 10.19
N ASN A 292 -4.33 -26.01 11.07
CA ASN A 292 -4.59 -25.62 12.47
C ASN A 292 -4.91 -24.12 12.66
N ALA A 293 -6.15 -23.74 12.42
CA ALA A 293 -6.65 -22.44 12.87
C ALA A 293 -6.72 -22.47 14.42
N PRO A 294 -5.99 -21.63 15.16
CA PRO A 294 -6.32 -21.40 16.55
C PRO A 294 -7.73 -20.78 16.60
N GLU A 295 -8.53 -21.24 17.55
CA GLU A 295 -9.82 -20.64 17.87
C GLU A 295 -9.64 -19.13 18.07
N ALA A 296 -10.50 -18.33 17.45
CA ALA A 296 -10.39 -16.87 17.51
C ALA A 296 -10.34 -16.42 18.98
N ALA A 297 -9.33 -15.62 19.33
CA ALA A 297 -9.28 -14.99 20.64
C ALA A 297 -10.57 -14.15 20.83
N PRO A 298 -11.25 -14.25 21.99
CA PRO A 298 -12.48 -13.50 22.21
C PRO A 298 -12.22 -12.00 22.07
N ALA A 299 -13.08 -11.33 21.33
CA ALA A 299 -13.05 -9.89 21.18
C ALA A 299 -12.96 -9.23 22.57
N VAL A 300 -11.95 -8.38 22.77
CA VAL A 300 -11.87 -7.55 23.96
C VAL A 300 -13.01 -6.53 23.88
N VAL A 301 -14.10 -6.84 24.56
CA VAL A 301 -15.20 -5.89 24.77
C VAL A 301 -14.67 -4.83 25.73
N ASN A 302 -14.34 -3.67 25.20
CA ASN A 302 -14.15 -2.48 26.01
C ASN A 302 -15.51 -2.18 26.70
N LYS A 303 -15.62 -2.53 27.97
CA LYS A 303 -16.67 -2.00 28.82
C LYS A 303 -16.38 -0.53 29.01
N GLU A 304 -17.19 0.32 28.41
CA GLU A 304 -17.28 1.72 28.78
C GLU A 304 -17.48 1.79 30.29
N ALA A 305 -16.63 2.53 30.95
CA ALA A 305 -16.79 2.86 32.36
C ALA A 305 -17.79 4.00 32.44
N ASP A 306 -19.05 3.67 32.75
CA ASP A 306 -19.96 4.61 33.35
C ASP A 306 -19.49 4.94 34.79
N ALA A 307 -19.05 6.19 34.99
CA ALA A 307 -19.04 6.89 36.27
C ALA A 307 -18.81 8.40 36.06
#